data_cf04ff7ce96448a3e8ee32fb4a4b6bc3
#
_entry.id   cf04ff7ce96448a3e8ee32fb4a4b6bc3
#
_cell.length_a   1.000
_cell.length_b   1.000
_cell.length_c   1.000
_cell.angle_alpha   90.00
_cell.angle_beta   90.00
_cell.angle_gamma   90.00
#
_symmetry.space_group_name_H-M   'P 1'
#
loop_
_entity.id
_entity.type
_entity.pdbx_description
1 polymer ?
#
loop_
_entity_poly.entity_id
_entity_poly.type
_entity_poly.pdbx_seq_one_letter_code
_entity_poly.pdbx_strand_id
1 'polypeptide(L)'
;AVTYPFIMIAMMAAVIVVLVSRVMPIFEQVYIELGSEMTGFAASLLRLGNHLNRYSFIFVSILCILLLLYLFATRTQTGKRVTARFLNWFPLTRRFYESVACERFASGMALTLSSGMDTYSSLDMVAALVGNEKMKQKILSCKEAINAGANFAEALTGAGIFNHLYSQMVSVGFRSGNVDVVLKKIADRYEENTNRRLQSIIAILEPTLVIILSVIVGLILLSVILPLMGIMTSIG
;
A
#
# COMPACT_ATOMS: atom_id res chain seq x y z
N ALA A 1 -6.27 -5.87 -5.12
CA ALA A 1 -6.76 -5.00 -4.04
C ALA A 1 -6.08 -3.61 -4.04
N VAL A 2 -4.80 -3.48 -4.42
CA VAL A 2 -4.06 -2.18 -4.41
C VAL A 2 -4.37 -1.29 -5.63
N THR A 3 -4.87 -1.85 -6.70
CA THR A 3 -5.09 -1.14 -7.98
C THR A 3 -6.18 -0.06 -7.86
N TYR A 4 -7.24 -0.31 -7.10
CA TYR A 4 -8.36 0.61 -6.92
C TYR A 4 -7.94 1.93 -6.23
N PRO A 5 -7.27 1.94 -5.05
CA PRO A 5 -6.78 3.16 -4.43
C PRO A 5 -5.84 3.97 -5.33
N PHE A 6 -5.01 3.28 -6.10
CA PHE A 6 -4.08 3.96 -7.01
C PHE A 6 -4.80 4.69 -8.14
N ILE A 7 -5.84 4.07 -8.73
CA ILE A 7 -6.68 4.69 -9.76
C ILE A 7 -7.42 5.90 -9.18
N MET A 8 -7.97 5.79 -7.97
CA MET A 8 -8.66 6.91 -7.31
C MET A 8 -7.73 8.11 -7.06
N ILE A 9 -6.54 7.87 -6.52
CA ILE A 9 -5.55 8.92 -6.29
C ILE A 9 -5.13 9.56 -7.61
N ALA A 10 -4.90 8.76 -8.65
CA ALA A 10 -4.53 9.27 -9.98
C ALA A 10 -5.65 10.12 -10.59
N MET A 11 -6.91 9.68 -10.49
CA MET A 11 -8.06 10.47 -10.98
C MET A 11 -8.22 11.78 -10.20
N MET A 12 -8.09 11.74 -8.87
CA MET A 12 -8.18 12.95 -8.05
C MET A 12 -7.06 13.93 -8.38
N ALA A 13 -5.83 13.45 -8.52
CA ALA A 13 -4.70 14.26 -8.94
C ALA A 13 -4.94 14.91 -10.32
N ALA A 14 -5.50 14.15 -11.27
CA ALA A 14 -5.85 14.66 -12.59
C ALA A 14 -6.92 15.77 -12.50
N VAL A 15 -7.95 15.59 -11.70
CA VAL A 15 -8.99 16.61 -11.48
C VAL A 15 -8.40 17.90 -10.89
N ILE A 16 -7.56 17.79 -9.86
CA ILE A 16 -6.89 18.94 -9.24
C ILE A 16 -5.99 19.66 -10.27
N VAL A 17 -5.21 18.92 -11.05
CA VAL A 17 -4.35 19.50 -12.10
C VAL A 17 -5.18 20.23 -13.14
N VAL A 18 -6.31 19.67 -13.60
CA VAL A 18 -7.20 20.33 -14.58
C VAL A 18 -7.81 21.59 -13.98
N LEU A 19 -8.30 21.55 -12.74
CA LEU A 19 -8.86 22.73 -12.06
C LEU A 19 -7.81 23.86 -11.96
N VAL A 20 -6.62 23.53 -11.49
CA VAL A 20 -5.58 24.54 -11.25
C VAL A 20 -4.96 25.05 -12.57
N SER A 21 -4.81 24.21 -13.59
CA SER A 21 -4.14 24.58 -14.84
C SER A 21 -5.09 25.15 -15.91
N ARG A 22 -6.38 24.85 -15.86
CA ARG A 22 -7.34 25.28 -16.88
C ARG A 22 -8.41 26.21 -16.35
N VAL A 23 -8.96 25.91 -15.18
CA VAL A 23 -10.09 26.67 -14.64
C VAL A 23 -9.61 27.97 -13.97
N MET A 24 -8.54 27.89 -13.17
CA MET A 24 -8.01 29.09 -12.49
C MET A 24 -7.56 30.21 -13.43
N PRO A 25 -6.88 29.99 -14.57
CA PRO A 25 -6.54 31.07 -15.50
C PRO A 25 -7.76 31.77 -16.13
N ILE A 26 -8.87 31.06 -16.29
CA ILE A 26 -10.13 31.67 -16.79
C ILE A 26 -10.64 32.70 -15.75
N PHE A 27 -10.61 32.35 -14.49
CA PHE A 27 -11.00 33.28 -13.43
C PHE A 27 -10.04 34.46 -13.30
N GLU A 28 -8.73 34.24 -13.50
CA GLU A 28 -7.75 35.33 -13.54
C GLU A 28 -8.09 36.38 -14.60
N GLN A 29 -8.48 35.95 -15.80
CA GLN A 29 -8.89 36.83 -16.88
C GLN A 29 -10.15 37.65 -16.49
N VAL A 30 -11.14 37.00 -15.90
CA VAL A 30 -12.34 37.68 -15.40
C VAL A 30 -11.99 38.74 -14.35
N TYR A 31 -11.07 38.46 -13.43
CA TYR A 31 -10.62 39.44 -12.43
C TYR A 31 -9.92 40.64 -13.05
N ILE A 32 -9.05 40.42 -14.01
CA ILE A 32 -8.35 41.49 -14.75
C ILE A 32 -9.35 42.38 -15.49
N GLU A 33 -10.35 41.77 -16.16
CA GLU A 33 -11.43 42.48 -16.84
C GLU A 33 -12.27 43.35 -15.91
N LEU A 34 -12.45 42.90 -14.65
CA LEU A 34 -13.15 43.64 -13.59
C LEU A 34 -12.25 44.70 -12.89
N GLY A 35 -11.00 44.87 -13.33
CA GLY A 35 -10.06 45.84 -12.75
C GLY A 35 -9.55 45.44 -11.35
N SER A 36 -9.64 44.19 -10.99
CA SER A 36 -9.24 43.65 -9.69
C SER A 36 -8.11 42.63 -9.84
N GLU A 37 -7.25 42.51 -8.82
CA GLU A 37 -6.24 41.46 -8.77
C GLU A 37 -6.70 40.31 -7.88
N MET A 38 -6.39 39.08 -8.29
CA MET A 38 -6.61 37.90 -7.45
C MET A 38 -5.71 37.95 -6.22
N THR A 39 -6.30 37.83 -5.04
CA THR A 39 -5.58 37.87 -3.75
C THR A 39 -5.78 36.58 -2.96
N GLY A 40 -5.01 36.39 -1.90
CA GLY A 40 -5.17 35.31 -0.95
C GLY A 40 -4.87 33.90 -1.52
N PHE A 41 -5.71 32.93 -1.17
CA PHE A 41 -5.53 31.52 -1.53
C PHE A 41 -5.64 31.27 -3.05
N ALA A 42 -6.51 32.00 -3.74
CA ALA A 42 -6.67 31.91 -5.20
C ALA A 42 -5.40 32.33 -5.94
N ALA A 43 -4.75 33.42 -5.52
CA ALA A 43 -3.48 33.86 -6.10
C ALA A 43 -2.36 32.82 -5.88
N SER A 44 -2.35 32.16 -4.72
CA SER A 44 -1.38 31.10 -4.43
C SER A 44 -1.60 29.85 -5.30
N LEU A 45 -2.85 29.45 -5.51
CA LEU A 45 -3.22 28.37 -6.42
C LEU A 45 -2.90 28.70 -7.88
N LEU A 46 -3.14 29.94 -8.29
CA LEU A 46 -2.81 30.40 -9.63
C LEU A 46 -1.30 30.36 -9.89
N ARG A 47 -0.49 30.85 -8.93
CA ARG A 47 0.98 30.71 -9.01
C ARG A 47 1.41 29.26 -9.11
N LEU A 48 0.80 28.38 -8.32
CA LEU A 48 1.05 26.92 -8.40
C LEU A 48 0.66 26.36 -9.77
N GLY A 49 -0.49 26.78 -10.32
CA GLY A 49 -0.95 26.38 -11.66
C GLY A 49 -0.03 26.88 -12.78
N ASN A 50 0.43 28.12 -12.70
CA ASN A 50 1.36 28.69 -13.66
C ASN A 50 2.74 28.00 -13.59
N HIS A 51 3.21 27.64 -12.39
CA HIS A 51 4.39 26.80 -12.22
C HIS A 51 4.16 25.39 -12.78
N LEU A 52 3.02 24.75 -12.50
CA LEU A 52 2.66 23.45 -13.04
C LEU A 52 2.55 23.47 -14.57
N ASN A 53 1.98 24.52 -15.16
CA ASN A 53 1.88 24.67 -16.62
C ASN A 53 3.25 24.90 -17.27
N ARG A 54 4.11 25.72 -16.65
CA ARG A 54 5.48 25.98 -17.12
C ARG A 54 6.39 24.76 -16.97
N TYR A 55 6.15 23.94 -15.95
CA TYR A 55 6.91 22.71 -15.66
C TYR A 55 6.08 21.44 -15.92
N SER A 56 4.99 21.53 -16.69
CA SER A 56 4.10 20.37 -16.98
C SER A 56 4.88 19.19 -17.58
N PHE A 57 5.88 19.49 -18.40
CA PHE A 57 6.75 18.47 -18.98
C PHE A 57 7.58 17.75 -17.92
N ILE A 58 8.07 18.48 -16.90
CA ILE A 58 8.83 17.92 -15.78
C ILE A 58 7.90 17.10 -14.87
N PHE A 59 6.67 17.58 -14.63
CA PHE A 59 5.70 16.87 -13.79
C PHE A 59 5.22 15.56 -14.46
N VAL A 60 4.93 15.59 -15.75
CA VAL A 60 4.62 14.40 -16.55
C VAL A 60 5.82 13.46 -16.60
N SER A 61 7.03 14.00 -16.74
CA SER A 61 8.27 13.20 -16.73
C SER A 61 8.51 12.52 -15.39
N ILE A 62 8.29 13.23 -14.27
CA ILE A 62 8.38 12.65 -12.91
C ILE A 62 7.31 11.57 -12.72
N LEU A 63 6.09 11.80 -13.18
CA LEU A 63 5.01 10.81 -13.11
C LEU A 63 5.34 9.56 -13.94
N CYS A 64 5.87 9.74 -15.15
CA CYS A 64 6.35 8.65 -16.00
C CYS A 64 7.53 7.89 -15.35
N ILE A 65 8.49 8.61 -14.76
CA ILE A 65 9.63 8.00 -14.04
C ILE A 65 9.14 7.21 -12.84
N LEU A 66 8.20 7.74 -12.05
CA LEU A 66 7.59 7.03 -10.93
C LEU A 66 6.83 5.78 -11.39
N LEU A 67 6.10 5.86 -12.50
CA LEU A 67 5.40 4.73 -13.09
C LEU A 67 6.37 3.67 -13.62
N LEU A 68 7.45 4.09 -14.28
CA LEU A 68 8.51 3.19 -14.75
C LEU A 68 9.27 2.56 -13.57
N LEU A 69 9.58 3.33 -12.54
CA LEU A 69 10.18 2.82 -11.29
C LEU A 69 9.25 1.81 -10.60
N TYR A 70 7.95 2.07 -10.56
CA TYR A 70 6.96 1.15 -10.01
C TYR A 70 6.90 -0.16 -10.84
N LEU A 71 6.84 -0.06 -12.16
CA LEU A 71 6.86 -1.22 -13.06
C LEU A 71 8.18 -1.99 -12.96
N PHE A 72 9.31 -1.30 -12.88
CA PHE A 72 10.62 -1.92 -12.68
C PHE A 72 10.72 -2.61 -11.32
N ALA A 73 10.22 -1.98 -10.26
CA ALA A 73 10.20 -2.53 -8.91
C ALA A 73 9.31 -3.78 -8.77
N THR A 74 8.20 -3.84 -9.53
CA THR A 74 7.27 -4.98 -9.50
C THR A 74 7.70 -6.11 -10.43
N ARG A 75 8.36 -5.80 -11.56
CA ARG A 75 8.73 -6.79 -12.58
C ARG A 75 10.12 -7.39 -12.37
N THR A 76 11.08 -6.66 -11.76
CA THR A 76 12.47 -7.10 -11.65
C THR A 76 12.75 -7.69 -10.27
N GLN A 77 13.49 -8.81 -10.22
CA GLN A 77 13.87 -9.46 -8.95
C GLN A 77 14.72 -8.54 -8.04
N THR A 78 15.57 -7.71 -8.63
CA THR A 78 16.37 -6.70 -7.92
C THR A 78 15.48 -5.58 -7.36
N GLY A 79 14.48 -5.13 -8.11
CA GLY A 79 13.49 -4.16 -7.65
C GLY A 79 12.69 -4.65 -6.46
N LYS A 80 12.28 -5.92 -6.46
CA LYS A 80 11.57 -6.55 -5.33
C LYS A 80 12.41 -6.58 -4.04
N ARG A 81 13.74 -6.76 -4.15
CA ARG A 81 14.65 -6.73 -2.99
C ARG A 81 14.83 -5.31 -2.43
N VAL A 82 14.96 -4.31 -3.30
CA VAL A 82 15.12 -2.90 -2.89
C VAL A 82 13.83 -2.38 -2.26
N THR A 83 12.68 -2.62 -2.88
CA THR A 83 11.37 -2.23 -2.32
C THR A 83 11.08 -2.94 -1.00
N ALA A 84 11.37 -4.24 -0.89
CA ALA A 84 11.23 -4.97 0.37
C ALA A 84 12.11 -4.39 1.49
N ARG A 85 13.34 -3.95 1.17
CA ARG A 85 14.25 -3.32 2.14
C ARG A 85 13.73 -1.95 2.59
N PHE A 86 13.21 -1.13 1.66
CA PHE A 86 12.67 0.20 1.94
C PHE A 86 11.35 0.13 2.72
N LEU A 87 10.45 -0.79 2.35
CA LEU A 87 9.18 -1.00 3.05
C LEU A 87 9.36 -1.66 4.43
N ASN A 88 10.40 -2.46 4.64
CA ASN A 88 10.72 -3.01 5.96
C ASN A 88 11.21 -1.94 6.97
N TRP A 89 11.60 -0.76 6.50
CA TRP A 89 12.00 0.35 7.36
C TRP A 89 10.78 1.06 7.99
N PHE A 90 9.63 1.03 7.34
CA PHE A 90 8.39 1.63 7.84
C PHE A 90 7.65 0.65 8.79
N PRO A 91 7.39 0.99 10.06
CA PRO A 91 6.83 0.05 11.05
C PRO A 91 5.43 -0.46 10.70
N LEU A 92 4.66 0.32 9.93
CA LEU A 92 3.30 -0.04 9.52
C LEU A 92 3.29 -1.11 8.42
N THR A 93 4.22 -1.01 7.47
CA THR A 93 4.36 -1.96 6.36
C THR A 93 5.06 -3.25 6.80
N ARG A 94 5.93 -3.19 7.80
CA ARG A 94 6.65 -4.35 8.33
C ARG A 94 5.69 -5.44 8.83
N ARG A 95 4.68 -5.08 9.65
CA ARG A 95 3.68 -6.05 10.16
C ARG A 95 2.86 -6.69 9.05
N PHE A 96 2.58 -5.92 7.99
CA PHE A 96 1.89 -6.43 6.81
C PHE A 96 2.74 -7.48 6.08
N TYR A 97 4.01 -7.17 5.81
CA TYR A 97 4.94 -8.10 5.16
C TYR A 97 5.21 -9.36 5.98
N GLU A 98 5.28 -9.25 7.30
CA GLU A 98 5.40 -10.41 8.19
C GLU A 98 4.14 -11.29 8.12
N SER A 99 2.94 -10.70 8.08
CA SER A 99 1.69 -11.46 7.91
C SER A 99 1.61 -12.19 6.58
N VAL A 100 1.98 -11.54 5.47
CA VAL A 100 2.05 -12.16 4.14
C VAL A 100 3.09 -13.28 4.09
N ALA A 101 4.23 -13.11 4.78
CA ALA A 101 5.24 -14.15 4.86
C ALA A 101 4.75 -15.38 5.65
N CYS A 102 4.01 -15.16 6.76
CA CYS A 102 3.38 -16.25 7.52
C CYS A 102 2.31 -16.97 6.72
N GLU A 103 1.48 -16.23 5.97
CA GLU A 103 0.46 -16.79 5.08
C GLU A 103 1.11 -17.69 4.02
N ARG A 104 2.11 -17.18 3.30
CA ARG A 104 2.82 -17.96 2.26
C ARG A 104 3.51 -19.20 2.82
N PHE A 105 4.12 -19.08 4.00
CA PHE A 105 4.72 -20.20 4.69
C PHE A 105 3.67 -21.26 5.02
N ALA A 106 2.57 -20.86 5.68
CA ALA A 106 1.52 -21.80 6.09
C ALA A 106 0.83 -22.45 4.88
N SER A 107 0.52 -21.68 3.84
CA SER A 107 -0.09 -22.18 2.60
C SER A 107 0.85 -23.13 1.86
N GLY A 108 2.13 -22.75 1.73
CA GLY A 108 3.13 -23.61 1.09
C GLY A 108 3.32 -24.93 1.83
N MET A 109 3.46 -24.89 3.15
CA MET A 109 3.58 -26.10 3.98
C MET A 109 2.32 -26.96 3.92
N ALA A 110 1.12 -26.35 3.97
CA ALA A 110 -0.12 -27.08 3.85
C ALA A 110 -0.19 -27.83 2.51
N LEU A 111 0.16 -27.18 1.41
CA LEU A 111 0.13 -27.76 0.07
C LEU A 111 1.14 -28.90 -0.09
N THR A 112 2.38 -28.72 0.37
CA THR A 112 3.42 -29.74 0.23
C THR A 112 3.15 -30.96 1.09
N LEU A 113 2.71 -30.76 2.34
CA LEU A 113 2.36 -31.87 3.26
C LEU A 113 1.11 -32.63 2.81
N SER A 114 0.08 -31.92 2.32
CA SER A 114 -1.12 -32.57 1.76
C SER A 114 -0.83 -33.38 0.49
N SER A 115 0.25 -33.03 -0.22
CA SER A 115 0.75 -33.77 -1.39
C SER A 115 1.61 -34.99 -1.01
N GLY A 116 1.76 -35.27 0.29
CA GLY A 116 2.57 -36.40 0.80
C GLY A 116 4.07 -36.15 0.84
N MET A 117 4.52 -34.89 0.65
CA MET A 117 5.92 -34.53 0.78
C MET A 117 6.35 -34.57 2.25
N ASP A 118 7.55 -35.03 2.52
CA ASP A 118 8.10 -35.00 3.88
C ASP A 118 8.32 -33.57 4.38
N THR A 119 8.34 -33.40 5.69
CA THR A 119 8.44 -32.09 6.34
C THR A 119 9.72 -31.33 5.98
N TYR A 120 10.83 -32.03 5.85
CA TYR A 120 12.12 -31.41 5.60
C TYR A 120 12.20 -30.85 4.18
N SER A 121 11.80 -31.65 3.17
CA SER A 121 11.71 -31.22 1.77
C SER A 121 10.67 -30.11 1.57
N SER A 122 9.55 -30.17 2.31
CA SER A 122 8.55 -29.11 2.34
C SER A 122 9.12 -27.78 2.81
N LEU A 123 9.92 -27.77 3.88
CA LEU A 123 10.57 -26.58 4.39
C LEU A 123 11.54 -25.97 3.37
N ASP A 124 12.30 -26.79 2.62
CA ASP A 124 13.19 -26.31 1.56
C ASP A 124 12.44 -25.61 0.44
N MET A 125 11.40 -26.25 -0.06
CA MET A 125 10.58 -25.67 -1.11
C MET A 125 9.95 -24.34 -0.67
N VAL A 126 9.38 -24.31 0.52
CA VAL A 126 8.71 -23.13 1.07
C VAL A 126 9.69 -22.00 1.37
N ALA A 127 10.91 -22.30 1.83
CA ALA A 127 11.95 -21.30 2.04
C ALA A 127 12.30 -20.53 0.75
N ALA A 128 12.25 -21.21 -0.40
CA ALA A 128 12.47 -20.58 -1.70
C ALA A 128 11.29 -19.67 -2.14
N LEU A 129 10.08 -19.98 -1.70
CA LEU A 129 8.85 -19.29 -2.12
C LEU A 129 8.52 -18.04 -1.27
N VAL A 130 8.90 -18.02 0.01
CA VAL A 130 8.44 -17.00 0.98
C VAL A 130 8.93 -15.59 0.66
N GLY A 131 10.07 -15.41 0.01
CA GLY A 131 10.58 -14.09 -0.43
C GLY A 131 10.89 -13.08 0.69
N ASN A 132 10.78 -13.46 1.97
CA ASN A 132 11.08 -12.64 3.14
C ASN A 132 12.31 -13.21 3.86
N GLU A 133 13.40 -12.45 3.90
CA GLU A 133 14.67 -12.94 4.46
C GLU A 133 14.58 -13.32 5.94
N LYS A 134 13.82 -12.58 6.75
CA LYS A 134 13.62 -12.94 8.16
C LYS A 134 12.87 -14.26 8.31
N MET A 135 11.83 -14.46 7.51
CA MET A 135 11.08 -15.71 7.51
C MET A 135 11.95 -16.86 7.03
N LYS A 136 12.76 -16.63 5.99
CA LYS A 136 13.71 -17.62 5.51
C LYS A 136 14.72 -18.06 6.57
N GLN A 137 15.26 -17.11 7.35
CA GLN A 137 16.14 -17.43 8.49
C GLN A 137 15.41 -18.28 9.54
N LYS A 138 14.17 -17.95 9.88
CA LYS A 138 13.34 -18.74 10.81
C LYS A 138 13.10 -20.16 10.29
N ILE A 139 12.86 -20.32 8.98
CA ILE A 139 12.67 -21.63 8.35
C ILE A 139 13.99 -22.43 8.43
N LEU A 140 15.12 -21.79 8.19
CA LEU A 140 16.43 -22.46 8.33
C LEU A 140 16.70 -22.91 9.76
N SER A 141 16.43 -22.05 10.77
CA SER A 141 16.53 -22.45 12.18
C SER A 141 15.58 -23.60 12.54
N CYS A 142 14.37 -23.62 11.96
CA CYS A 142 13.45 -24.74 12.13
C CYS A 142 14.04 -26.04 11.56
N LYS A 143 14.66 -25.99 10.37
CA LYS A 143 15.33 -27.15 9.76
C LYS A 143 16.50 -27.65 10.60
N GLU A 144 17.32 -26.73 11.14
CA GLU A 144 18.44 -27.09 12.03
C GLU A 144 17.96 -27.80 13.28
N ALA A 145 16.86 -27.31 13.89
CA ALA A 145 16.26 -27.96 15.06
C ALA A 145 15.74 -29.38 14.74
N ILE A 146 15.13 -29.58 13.56
CA ILE A 146 14.69 -30.91 13.12
C ILE A 146 15.90 -31.83 12.93
N ASN A 147 16.97 -31.34 12.32
CA ASN A 147 18.22 -32.12 12.16
C ASN A 147 18.88 -32.49 13.51
N ALA A 148 18.66 -31.65 14.54
CA ALA A 148 19.11 -31.93 15.90
C ALA A 148 18.18 -32.89 16.68
N GLY A 149 17.11 -33.39 16.04
CA GLY A 149 16.19 -34.37 16.59
C GLY A 149 14.90 -33.80 17.20
N ALA A 150 14.65 -32.48 17.08
CA ALA A 150 13.38 -31.89 17.51
C ALA A 150 12.24 -32.34 16.58
N ASN A 151 11.04 -32.53 17.14
CA ASN A 151 9.88 -32.76 16.29
C ASN A 151 9.45 -31.45 15.58
N PHE A 152 8.70 -31.59 14.48
CA PHE A 152 8.32 -30.45 13.64
C PHE A 152 7.60 -29.31 14.42
N ALA A 153 6.70 -29.67 15.32
CA ALA A 153 5.91 -28.69 16.08
C ALA A 153 6.80 -27.92 17.08
N GLU A 154 7.76 -28.60 17.72
CA GLU A 154 8.77 -27.98 18.62
C GLU A 154 9.70 -27.07 17.85
N ALA A 155 10.24 -27.55 16.72
CA ALA A 155 11.14 -26.80 15.86
C ALA A 155 10.47 -25.53 15.33
N LEU A 156 9.22 -25.63 14.89
CA LEU A 156 8.43 -24.51 14.38
C LEU A 156 8.12 -23.47 15.47
N THR A 157 7.82 -23.93 16.69
CA THR A 157 7.58 -23.07 17.85
C THR A 157 8.87 -22.36 18.27
N GLY A 158 9.98 -23.09 18.35
CA GLY A 158 11.30 -22.55 18.70
C GLY A 158 11.82 -21.52 17.69
N ALA A 159 11.57 -21.72 16.42
CA ALA A 159 11.91 -20.77 15.36
C ALA A 159 11.04 -19.49 15.38
N GLY A 160 9.94 -19.48 16.14
CA GLY A 160 9.06 -18.32 16.31
C GLY A 160 8.42 -17.88 14.96
N ILE A 161 8.07 -18.84 14.10
CA ILE A 161 7.44 -18.56 12.80
C ILE A 161 6.04 -18.00 13.03
N PHE A 162 5.27 -18.62 13.91
CA PHE A 162 3.93 -18.22 14.29
C PHE A 162 3.87 -17.62 15.69
N ASN A 163 2.77 -16.95 16.01
CA ASN A 163 2.47 -16.58 17.38
C ASN A 163 2.14 -17.83 18.22
N HIS A 164 2.09 -17.66 19.55
CA HIS A 164 1.85 -18.75 20.48
C HIS A 164 0.58 -19.56 20.18
N LEU A 165 -0.53 -18.88 19.85
CA LEU A 165 -1.81 -19.55 19.53
C LEU A 165 -1.68 -20.47 18.31
N TYR A 166 -1.13 -19.98 17.22
CA TYR A 166 -0.98 -20.76 16.00
C TYR A 166 0.07 -21.86 16.14
N SER A 167 1.13 -21.63 16.93
CA SER A 167 2.11 -22.69 17.26
C SER A 167 1.46 -23.84 18.03
N GLN A 168 0.58 -23.54 18.99
CA GLN A 168 -0.18 -24.57 19.68
C GLN A 168 -1.13 -25.32 18.75
N MET A 169 -1.83 -24.62 17.85
CA MET A 169 -2.69 -25.26 16.85
C MET A 169 -1.90 -26.24 15.98
N VAL A 170 -0.70 -25.85 15.51
CA VAL A 170 0.15 -26.77 14.73
C VAL A 170 0.60 -27.96 15.57
N SER A 171 0.94 -27.76 16.86
CA SER A 171 1.32 -28.86 17.75
C SER A 171 0.18 -29.89 17.90
N VAL A 172 -1.05 -29.41 18.06
CA VAL A 172 -2.23 -30.29 18.12
C VAL A 172 -2.45 -30.99 16.80
N GLY A 173 -2.38 -30.26 15.66
CA GLY A 173 -2.51 -30.81 14.32
C GLY A 173 -1.46 -31.89 14.00
N PHE A 174 -0.22 -31.66 14.46
CA PHE A 174 0.87 -32.63 14.30
C PHE A 174 0.58 -33.94 15.07
N ARG A 175 0.12 -33.83 16.32
CA ARG A 175 -0.24 -34.99 17.14
C ARG A 175 -1.44 -35.78 16.61
N SER A 176 -2.38 -35.09 15.96
CA SER A 176 -3.58 -35.70 15.37
C SER A 176 -3.39 -36.16 13.92
N GLY A 177 -2.21 -35.94 13.33
CA GLY A 177 -1.94 -36.29 11.93
C GLY A 177 -2.60 -35.39 10.89
N ASN A 178 -3.18 -34.24 11.30
CA ASN A 178 -3.89 -33.30 10.44
C ASN A 178 -3.20 -31.93 10.35
N VAL A 179 -1.87 -31.94 10.33
CA VAL A 179 -1.06 -30.70 10.35
C VAL A 179 -1.27 -29.84 9.10
N ASP A 180 -1.47 -30.45 7.96
CA ASP A 180 -1.77 -29.80 6.67
C ASP A 180 -3.08 -29.00 6.72
N VAL A 181 -4.14 -29.60 7.29
CA VAL A 181 -5.45 -28.93 7.48
C VAL A 181 -5.31 -27.73 8.43
N VAL A 182 -4.54 -27.90 9.52
CA VAL A 182 -4.32 -26.81 10.48
C VAL A 182 -3.52 -25.68 9.85
N LEU A 183 -2.45 -25.99 9.11
CA LEU A 183 -1.65 -25.00 8.40
C LEU A 183 -2.47 -24.26 7.33
N LYS A 184 -3.33 -24.96 6.61
CA LYS A 184 -4.28 -24.33 5.67
C LYS A 184 -5.17 -23.33 6.38
N LYS A 185 -5.74 -23.71 7.52
CA LYS A 185 -6.60 -22.84 8.33
C LYS A 185 -5.86 -21.60 8.86
N ILE A 186 -4.59 -21.76 9.22
CA ILE A 186 -3.72 -20.66 9.64
C ILE A 186 -3.43 -19.72 8.45
N ALA A 187 -3.15 -20.27 7.26
CA ALA A 187 -2.95 -19.50 6.04
C ALA A 187 -4.17 -18.64 5.72
N ASP A 188 -5.36 -19.25 5.72
CA ASP A 188 -6.63 -18.57 5.45
C ASP A 188 -6.89 -17.42 6.46
N ARG A 189 -6.52 -17.60 7.74
CA ARG A 189 -6.64 -16.56 8.76
C ARG A 189 -5.66 -15.40 8.54
N TYR A 190 -4.43 -15.67 8.12
CA TYR A 190 -3.47 -14.62 7.78
C TYR A 190 -3.91 -13.86 6.52
N GLU A 191 -4.43 -14.54 5.52
CA GLU A 191 -4.99 -13.94 4.30
C GLU A 191 -6.17 -13.02 4.65
N GLU A 192 -7.15 -13.52 5.42
CA GLU A 192 -8.30 -12.75 5.86
C GLU A 192 -7.89 -11.49 6.63
N ASN A 193 -6.98 -11.60 7.59
CA ASN A 193 -6.47 -10.47 8.36
C ASN A 193 -5.75 -9.44 7.48
N THR A 194 -4.99 -9.90 6.50
CA THR A 194 -4.28 -9.05 5.55
C THR A 194 -5.26 -8.31 4.66
N ASN A 195 -6.28 -8.99 4.13
CA ASN A 195 -7.32 -8.40 3.30
C ASN A 195 -8.18 -7.40 4.09
N ARG A 196 -8.56 -7.71 5.33
CA ARG A 196 -9.29 -6.78 6.20
C ARG A 196 -8.51 -5.50 6.47
N ARG A 197 -7.20 -5.58 6.72
CA ARG A 197 -6.34 -4.40 6.92
C ARG A 197 -6.27 -3.54 5.67
N LEU A 198 -6.14 -4.15 4.49
CA LEU A 198 -6.16 -3.43 3.22
C LEU A 198 -7.50 -2.72 3.01
N GLN A 199 -8.61 -3.41 3.23
CA GLN A 199 -9.95 -2.83 3.12
C GLN A 199 -10.15 -1.67 4.10
N SER A 200 -9.66 -1.77 5.34
CA SER A 200 -9.74 -0.68 6.33
C SER A 200 -8.96 0.56 5.88
N ILE A 201 -7.77 0.39 5.29
CA ILE A 201 -7.00 1.50 4.75
C ILE A 201 -7.75 2.18 3.59
N ILE A 202 -8.33 1.39 2.68
CA ILE A 202 -9.11 1.89 1.55
C ILE A 202 -10.35 2.65 2.03
N ALA A 203 -11.07 2.10 3.00
CA ALA A 203 -12.28 2.70 3.56
C ALA A 203 -12.03 4.05 4.24
N ILE A 204 -10.81 4.31 4.74
CA ILE A 204 -10.44 5.62 5.30
C ILE A 204 -9.93 6.56 4.21
N LEU A 205 -9.19 6.04 3.23
CA LEU A 205 -8.66 6.85 2.14
C LEU A 205 -9.75 7.49 1.30
N GLU A 206 -10.81 6.75 0.95
CA GLU A 206 -11.88 7.23 0.08
C GLU A 206 -12.58 8.49 0.61
N PRO A 207 -13.15 8.51 1.84
CA PRO A 207 -13.75 9.73 2.39
C PRO A 207 -12.73 10.86 2.57
N THR A 208 -11.51 10.55 2.97
CA THR A 208 -10.45 11.56 3.15
C THR A 208 -10.15 12.29 1.85
N LEU A 209 -10.04 11.55 0.75
CA LEU A 209 -9.80 12.12 -0.58
C LEU A 209 -10.96 13.00 -1.04
N VAL A 210 -12.21 12.58 -0.82
CA VAL A 210 -13.40 13.36 -1.15
C VAL A 210 -13.44 14.64 -0.34
N ILE A 211 -13.16 14.59 0.96
CA ILE A 211 -13.11 15.78 1.83
C ILE A 211 -12.04 16.75 1.35
N ILE A 212 -10.83 16.29 1.06
CA ILE A 212 -9.73 17.13 0.56
C ILE A 212 -10.14 17.82 -0.74
N LEU A 213 -10.71 17.07 -1.70
CA LEU A 213 -11.17 17.62 -2.97
C LEU A 213 -12.27 18.67 -2.76
N SER A 214 -13.25 18.37 -1.92
CA SER A 214 -14.37 19.28 -1.62
C SER A 214 -13.88 20.58 -0.98
N VAL A 215 -12.92 20.51 -0.06
CA VAL A 215 -12.31 21.69 0.57
C VAL A 215 -11.57 22.52 -0.47
N ILE A 216 -10.76 21.90 -1.34
CA ILE A 216 -10.04 22.60 -2.40
C ILE A 216 -11.02 23.31 -3.34
N VAL A 217 -12.05 22.62 -3.83
CA VAL A 217 -13.05 23.18 -4.72
C VAL A 217 -13.84 24.30 -4.02
N GLY A 218 -14.25 24.11 -2.76
CA GLY A 218 -14.94 25.10 -1.97
C GLY A 218 -14.10 26.37 -1.76
N LEU A 219 -12.81 26.23 -1.46
CA LEU A 219 -11.91 27.38 -1.33
C LEU A 219 -11.72 28.14 -2.65
N ILE A 220 -11.63 27.43 -3.78
CA ILE A 220 -11.56 28.03 -5.12
C ILE A 220 -12.85 28.86 -5.37
N LEU A 221 -14.02 28.26 -5.15
CA LEU A 221 -15.31 28.96 -5.36
C LEU A 221 -15.45 30.18 -4.45
N LEU A 222 -15.14 30.05 -3.16
CA LEU A 222 -15.18 31.19 -2.23
C LEU A 222 -14.21 32.30 -2.65
N SER A 223 -13.00 31.96 -3.09
CA SER A 223 -12.01 32.93 -3.55
C SER A 223 -12.45 33.68 -4.79
N VAL A 224 -13.37 33.13 -5.58
CA VAL A 224 -13.94 33.78 -6.77
C VAL A 224 -15.17 34.59 -6.42
N ILE A 225 -16.09 34.07 -5.62
CA ILE A 225 -17.39 34.68 -5.34
C ILE A 225 -17.23 35.90 -4.42
N LEU A 226 -16.38 35.85 -3.38
CA LEU A 226 -16.25 36.93 -2.39
C LEU A 226 -15.87 38.28 -3.02
N PRO A 227 -14.88 38.40 -3.87
CA PRO A 227 -14.55 39.68 -4.51
C PRO A 227 -15.60 40.13 -5.52
N LEU A 228 -16.23 39.21 -6.25
CA LEU A 228 -17.36 39.57 -7.16
C LEU A 228 -18.50 40.21 -6.40
N MET A 229 -18.88 39.67 -5.24
CA MET A 229 -19.89 40.30 -4.36
C MET A 229 -19.44 41.69 -3.86
N GLY A 230 -18.15 41.84 -3.52
CA GLY A 230 -17.60 43.14 -3.10
C GLY A 230 -17.69 44.20 -4.19
N ILE A 231 -17.41 43.84 -5.44
CA ILE A 231 -17.55 44.75 -6.59
C ILE A 231 -19.02 45.11 -6.84
N MET A 232 -19.92 44.15 -6.77
CA MET A 232 -21.35 44.40 -6.95
C MET A 232 -21.93 45.35 -5.89
N THR A 233 -21.45 45.26 -4.63
CA THR A 233 -21.91 46.17 -3.55
C THR A 233 -21.28 47.53 -3.63
N SER A 234 -20.19 47.76 -4.38
CA SER A 234 -19.54 49.03 -4.57
C SER A 234 -20.10 49.87 -5.75
N ILE A 235 -20.87 49.21 -6.64
CA ILE A 235 -21.46 49.81 -7.85
C ILE A 235 -22.96 50.15 -7.63
N GLY A 236 -23.59 49.61 -6.59
CA GLY A 236 -24.97 49.94 -6.21
C GLY A 236 -25.05 50.88 -5.03
#